data_41d214b9fb50e14f78d1e2d0f799c6c4
#
_entry.id   41d214b9fb50e14f78d1e2d0f799c6c4
#
_cell.length_a   1.000
_cell.length_b   1.000
_cell.length_c   1.000
_cell.angle_alpha   90.00
_cell.angle_beta   90.00
_cell.angle_gamma   90.00
#
_symmetry.space_group_name_H-M   'P 1'
#
loop_
_entity.id
_entity.type
_entity.pdbx_description
1 polymer ?
#
loop_
_entity_poly.entity_id
_entity_poly.type
_entity_poly.pdbx_seq_one_letter_code
_entity_poly.pdbx_strand_id
1 'polypeptide(L)'
;MSSTSVLYAHEPRLDVGEFCRVLLESGLGATRPTGDGARMQQMLDHADLVVTARLDRPDRALVGVARSITDFSWSSYLSELAGSTSAQGLGVGKGRIDETRRLIGPRVSLVLASMPESVGFYERIGMPRQADTFWFKRSE
;
A
#
# COMPACT_ATOMS: atom_id res chain seq x y z
N MET A 1 -20.15 -2.90 22.66
CA MET A 1 -19.15 -3.49 21.75
C MET A 1 -18.11 -2.47 21.38
N SER A 2 -16.88 -2.77 21.67
CA SER A 2 -15.79 -1.90 21.23
C SER A 2 -15.42 -2.25 19.78
N SER A 3 -15.38 -1.26 18.91
CA SER A 3 -14.80 -1.42 17.59
C SER A 3 -13.29 -1.22 17.70
N THR A 4 -12.53 -2.02 16.95
CA THR A 4 -11.08 -1.85 16.90
C THR A 4 -10.74 -0.68 15.99
N SER A 5 -10.05 0.31 16.53
CA SER A 5 -9.54 1.43 15.74
C SER A 5 -8.33 0.99 14.91
N VAL A 6 -8.11 1.70 13.82
CA VAL A 6 -6.95 1.48 12.95
C VAL A 6 -6.06 2.72 13.03
N LEU A 7 -4.77 2.49 13.24
CA LEU A 7 -3.76 3.54 13.31
C LEU A 7 -2.98 3.57 12.00
N TYR A 8 -2.92 4.73 11.38
CA TYR A 8 -2.16 4.93 10.14
C TYR A 8 -0.90 5.75 10.43
N ALA A 9 0.22 5.32 9.89
CA ALA A 9 1.48 6.02 10.08
C ALA A 9 2.46 5.74 8.93
N HIS A 10 3.39 6.67 8.71
CA HIS A 10 4.54 6.42 7.87
C HIS A 10 5.58 5.68 8.69
N GLU A 11 5.94 4.47 8.27
CA GLU A 11 6.94 3.63 8.94
C GLU A 11 8.08 3.30 7.97
N PRO A 12 9.06 4.20 7.81
CA PRO A 12 10.16 3.98 6.85
C PRO A 12 11.03 2.78 7.19
N ARG A 13 10.98 2.29 8.43
CA ARG A 13 11.75 1.13 8.88
C ARG A 13 10.87 -0.09 9.13
N LEU A 14 9.80 -0.22 8.37
CA LEU A 14 8.93 -1.39 8.48
C LEU A 14 9.75 -2.68 8.33
N ASP A 15 9.50 -3.64 9.21
CA ASP A 15 10.16 -4.95 9.15
C ASP A 15 9.78 -5.67 7.86
N VAL A 16 10.79 -6.19 7.15
CA VAL A 16 10.58 -6.87 5.87
C VAL A 16 9.74 -8.14 6.01
N GLY A 17 9.87 -8.82 7.14
CA GLY A 17 9.05 -10.01 7.43
C GLY A 17 7.57 -9.68 7.57
N GLU A 18 7.25 -8.59 8.26
CA GLU A 18 5.87 -8.11 8.36
C GLU A 18 5.33 -7.68 6.99
N PHE A 19 6.13 -7.00 6.21
CA PHE A 19 5.76 -6.57 4.86
C PHE A 19 5.42 -7.77 3.98
N CYS A 20 6.30 -8.76 3.93
CA CYS A 20 6.07 -9.99 3.16
C CYS A 20 4.82 -10.73 3.62
N ARG A 21 4.59 -10.80 4.94
CA ARG A 21 3.42 -11.48 5.49
C ARG A 21 2.12 -10.83 4.99
N VAL A 22 2.03 -9.51 5.05
CA VAL A 22 0.82 -8.81 4.60
C VAL A 22 0.62 -8.95 3.10
N LEU A 23 1.70 -8.89 2.31
CA LEU A 23 1.61 -9.14 0.87
C LEU A 23 1.06 -10.53 0.56
N LEU A 24 1.56 -11.56 1.25
CA LEU A 24 1.09 -12.93 1.05
C LEU A 24 -0.37 -13.08 1.47
N GLU A 25 -0.77 -12.50 2.59
CA GLU A 25 -2.14 -12.56 3.07
C GLU A 25 -3.12 -11.84 2.14
N SER A 26 -2.67 -10.78 1.47
CA SER A 26 -3.52 -10.01 0.55
C SER A 26 -3.66 -10.65 -0.82
N GLY A 27 -2.85 -11.66 -1.13
CA GLY A 27 -2.77 -12.25 -2.47
C GLY A 27 -1.80 -11.53 -3.40
N LEU A 28 -1.33 -10.34 -3.05
CA LEU A 28 -0.38 -9.57 -3.86
C LEU A 28 1.00 -10.23 -3.89
N GLY A 29 1.31 -11.05 -2.91
CA GLY A 29 2.56 -11.79 -2.81
C GLY A 29 2.84 -12.67 -4.02
N ALA A 30 1.81 -13.12 -4.73
CA ALA A 30 1.97 -13.92 -5.95
C ALA A 30 2.65 -13.13 -7.09
N THR A 31 2.62 -11.79 -7.03
CA THR A 31 3.17 -10.91 -8.05
C THR A 31 4.39 -10.12 -7.56
N ARG A 32 4.92 -10.48 -6.39
CA ARG A 32 6.06 -9.81 -5.77
C ARG A 32 7.13 -10.84 -5.42
N PRO A 33 8.42 -10.44 -5.37
CA PRO A 33 9.52 -11.40 -5.10
C PRO A 33 9.67 -11.70 -3.61
N THR A 34 8.61 -12.21 -2.98
CA THR A 34 8.58 -12.46 -1.53
C THR A 34 9.60 -13.50 -1.08
N GLY A 35 10.08 -14.36 -2.00
CA GLY A 35 11.15 -15.32 -1.72
C GLY A 35 12.55 -14.75 -1.78
N ASP A 36 12.70 -13.50 -2.23
CA ASP A 36 13.98 -12.81 -2.33
C ASP A 36 14.02 -11.70 -1.29
N GLY A 37 14.45 -12.03 -0.07
CA GLY A 37 14.45 -11.11 1.06
C GLY A 37 15.28 -9.87 0.83
N ALA A 38 16.42 -9.99 0.15
CA ALA A 38 17.28 -8.84 -0.14
C ALA A 38 16.58 -7.84 -1.07
N ARG A 39 15.88 -8.35 -2.09
CA ARG A 39 15.14 -7.51 -3.03
C ARG A 39 13.95 -6.84 -2.34
N MET A 40 13.23 -7.57 -1.50
CA MET A 40 12.13 -7.00 -0.72
C MET A 40 12.61 -5.90 0.22
N GLN A 41 13.77 -6.10 0.85
CA GLN A 41 14.37 -5.07 1.70
C GLN A 41 14.75 -3.83 0.90
N GLN A 42 15.32 -4.00 -0.31
CA GLN A 42 15.63 -2.88 -1.19
C GLN A 42 14.38 -2.08 -1.57
N MET A 43 13.26 -2.78 -1.81
CA MET A 43 12.01 -2.11 -2.12
C MET A 43 11.56 -1.21 -0.97
N LEU A 44 11.72 -1.64 0.28
CA LEU A 44 11.40 -0.83 1.45
C LEU A 44 12.41 0.30 1.64
N ASP A 45 13.71 0.01 1.51
CA ASP A 45 14.77 0.99 1.74
C ASP A 45 14.68 2.18 0.78
N HIS A 46 14.25 1.94 -0.45
CA HIS A 46 14.17 2.97 -1.49
C HIS A 46 12.77 3.54 -1.67
N ALA A 47 11.81 3.12 -0.86
CA ALA A 47 10.49 3.74 -0.87
C ALA A 47 10.53 5.10 -0.18
N ASP A 48 9.81 6.08 -0.73
CA ASP A 48 9.70 7.40 -0.12
C ASP A 48 8.63 7.44 0.95
N LEU A 49 7.57 6.64 0.79
CA LEU A 49 6.51 6.51 1.78
C LEU A 49 6.15 5.04 1.97
N VAL A 50 6.09 4.63 3.22
CA VAL A 50 5.58 3.32 3.64
C VAL A 50 4.49 3.60 4.67
N VAL A 51 3.25 3.67 4.22
CA VAL A 51 2.11 3.93 5.10
C VAL A 51 1.59 2.61 5.61
N THR A 52 1.55 2.46 6.93
CA THR A 52 1.07 1.24 7.58
C THR A 52 -0.31 1.47 8.19
N ALA A 53 -1.08 0.40 8.26
CA ALA A 53 -2.31 0.34 9.03
C ALA A 53 -2.12 -0.74 10.09
N ARG A 54 -2.21 -0.33 11.35
CA ARG A 54 -2.08 -1.24 12.50
C ARG A 54 -3.33 -1.16 13.35
N LEU A 55 -3.70 -2.29 13.92
CA LEU A 55 -4.82 -2.29 14.84
C LEU A 55 -4.41 -1.62 16.16
N ASP A 56 -5.31 -0.82 16.72
CA ASP A 56 -5.08 -0.16 18.00
C ASP A 56 -5.33 -1.15 19.15
N ARG A 57 -4.40 -2.09 19.28
CA ARG A 57 -4.36 -3.14 20.28
C ARG A 57 -2.93 -3.25 20.81
N PRO A 58 -2.72 -3.92 21.95
CA PRO A 58 -1.36 -4.08 22.49
C PRO A 58 -0.34 -4.68 21.52
N ASP A 59 -0.77 -5.62 20.65
CA ASP A 59 0.11 -6.27 19.68
C ASP A 59 0.40 -5.40 18.44
N ARG A 60 -0.35 -4.30 18.26
CA ARG A 60 -0.19 -3.41 17.08
C ARG A 60 -0.10 -4.20 15.78
N ALA A 61 -0.98 -5.18 15.59
CA ALA A 61 -0.95 -6.05 14.44
C ALA A 61 -0.99 -5.25 13.14
N LEU A 62 -0.03 -5.51 12.25
CA LEU A 62 0.01 -4.90 10.93
C LEU A 62 -1.06 -5.55 10.06
N VAL A 63 -2.00 -4.75 9.57
CA VAL A 63 -3.11 -5.23 8.74
C VAL A 63 -3.12 -4.61 7.35
N GLY A 64 -2.24 -3.67 7.08
CA GLY A 64 -2.17 -3.07 5.76
C GLY A 64 -0.92 -2.25 5.53
N VAL A 65 -0.51 -2.16 4.27
CA VAL A 65 0.65 -1.39 3.83
C VAL A 65 0.31 -0.70 2.52
N ALA A 66 0.78 0.54 2.37
CA ALA A 66 0.80 1.25 1.09
C ALA A 66 2.22 1.78 0.88
N ARG A 67 2.92 1.26 -0.12
CA ARG A 67 4.29 1.66 -0.43
C ARG A 67 4.31 2.52 -1.68
N SER A 68 4.88 3.72 -1.58
CA SER A 68 4.89 4.70 -2.68
C SER A 68 6.28 5.27 -2.93
N ILE A 69 6.51 5.65 -4.19
CA ILE A 69 7.67 6.41 -4.63
C ILE A 69 7.15 7.78 -5.03
N THR A 70 7.78 8.85 -4.58
CA THR A 70 7.31 10.22 -4.82
C THR A 70 8.47 11.22 -4.81
N ASP A 71 8.31 12.30 -5.58
CA ASP A 71 9.23 13.44 -5.51
C ASP A 71 8.74 14.51 -4.54
N PHE A 72 7.59 14.32 -3.92
CA PHE A 72 6.92 15.28 -3.01
C PHE A 72 6.62 16.65 -3.66
N SER A 73 6.68 16.75 -4.98
CA SER A 73 6.49 18.01 -5.70
C SER A 73 5.48 17.91 -6.82
N TRP A 74 5.43 16.79 -7.53
CA TRP A 74 4.60 16.66 -8.73
C TRP A 74 3.89 15.32 -8.86
N SER A 75 4.61 14.20 -8.70
CA SER A 75 4.03 12.88 -8.96
C SER A 75 4.47 11.81 -7.96
N SER A 76 3.63 10.79 -7.82
CA SER A 76 3.88 9.62 -6.99
C SER A 76 3.30 8.39 -7.65
N TYR A 77 3.93 7.25 -7.36
CA TYR A 77 3.45 5.95 -7.80
C TYR A 77 3.26 5.06 -6.58
N LEU A 78 2.03 4.59 -6.39
CA LEU A 78 1.68 3.64 -5.33
C LEU A 78 1.87 2.23 -5.87
N SER A 79 2.94 1.58 -5.45
CA SER A 79 3.34 0.27 -5.99
C SER A 79 2.59 -0.88 -5.33
N GLU A 80 2.43 -0.86 -4.02
CA GLU A 80 1.65 -1.87 -3.28
C GLU A 80 0.61 -1.21 -2.40
N LEU A 81 -0.62 -1.71 -2.50
CA LEU A 81 -1.68 -1.48 -1.54
C LEU A 81 -2.16 -2.86 -1.10
N ALA A 82 -1.60 -3.36 -0.02
CA ALA A 82 -1.86 -4.71 0.45
C ALA A 82 -2.54 -4.69 1.81
N GLY A 83 -3.58 -5.48 1.97
CA GLY A 83 -4.32 -5.58 3.23
C GLY A 83 -4.56 -7.01 3.63
N SER A 84 -4.41 -7.29 4.92
CA SER A 84 -4.71 -8.59 5.51
C SER A 84 -6.21 -8.88 5.43
N THR A 85 -6.58 -10.14 5.22
CA THR A 85 -7.97 -10.57 5.23
C THR A 85 -8.65 -10.31 6.59
N SER A 86 -7.86 -10.26 7.67
CA SER A 86 -8.37 -9.96 9.01
C SER A 86 -8.88 -8.53 9.16
N ALA A 87 -8.56 -7.65 8.22
CA ALA A 87 -8.97 -6.25 8.25
C ALA A 87 -10.07 -5.92 7.24
N GLN A 88 -10.64 -6.91 6.58
CA GLN A 88 -11.72 -6.68 5.62
C GLN A 88 -12.91 -6.03 6.33
N GLY A 89 -13.50 -5.05 5.66
CA GLY A 89 -14.64 -4.31 6.20
C GLY A 89 -14.29 -3.15 7.13
N LEU A 90 -13.00 -2.93 7.43
CA LEU A 90 -12.57 -1.83 8.30
C LEU A 90 -12.18 -0.55 7.53
N GLY A 91 -12.35 -0.53 6.22
CA GLY A 91 -11.99 0.64 5.40
C GLY A 91 -10.49 0.88 5.31
N VAL A 92 -9.67 -0.13 5.58
CA VAL A 92 -8.22 0.00 5.70
C VAL A 92 -7.57 0.40 4.38
N GLY A 93 -8.10 -0.07 3.23
CA GLY A 93 -7.58 0.29 1.92
C GLY A 93 -7.73 1.78 1.63
N LYS A 94 -8.95 2.30 1.81
CA LYS A 94 -9.22 3.73 1.63
C LYS A 94 -8.42 4.57 2.62
N GLY A 95 -8.34 4.14 3.87
CA GLY A 95 -7.58 4.84 4.91
C GLY A 95 -6.11 5.01 4.56
N ARG A 96 -5.47 3.97 4.01
CA ARG A 96 -4.06 4.05 3.59
C ARG A 96 -3.86 4.99 2.41
N ILE A 97 -4.79 5.00 1.46
CA ILE A 97 -4.74 5.93 0.33
C ILE A 97 -4.93 7.36 0.82
N ASP A 98 -5.91 7.59 1.69
CA ASP A 98 -6.17 8.92 2.26
C ASP A 98 -4.94 9.43 3.02
N GLU A 99 -4.30 8.58 3.83
CA GLU A 99 -3.09 8.97 4.57
C GLU A 99 -1.92 9.24 3.63
N THR A 100 -1.75 8.43 2.59
CA THR A 100 -0.72 8.65 1.57
C THR A 100 -0.93 10.02 0.91
N ARG A 101 -2.17 10.32 0.50
CA ARG A 101 -2.50 11.60 -0.14
C ARG A 101 -2.28 12.78 0.80
N ARG A 102 -2.59 12.61 2.08
CA ARG A 102 -2.33 13.65 3.08
C ARG A 102 -0.85 13.96 3.19
N LEU A 103 -0.01 12.92 3.18
CA LEU A 103 1.44 13.07 3.32
C LEU A 103 2.11 13.69 2.09
N ILE A 104 1.65 13.36 0.88
CA ILE A 104 2.21 13.94 -0.34
C ILE A 104 1.64 15.34 -0.64
N GLY A 105 0.44 15.62 -0.15
CA GLY A 105 -0.20 16.93 -0.32
C GLY A 105 -0.96 17.08 -1.63
N PRO A 106 -1.75 18.19 -1.75
CA PRO A 106 -2.68 18.37 -2.87
C PRO A 106 -2.02 18.76 -4.20
N ARG A 107 -0.72 19.06 -4.17
CA ARG A 107 0.02 19.48 -5.38
C ARG A 107 0.69 18.30 -6.09
N VAL A 108 0.51 17.08 -5.58
CA VAL A 108 1.19 15.87 -6.06
C VAL A 108 0.17 14.85 -6.52
N SER A 109 0.32 14.36 -7.75
CA SER A 109 -0.52 13.31 -8.29
C SER A 109 -0.17 11.96 -7.67
N LEU A 110 -1.18 11.10 -7.49
CA LEU A 110 -0.97 9.71 -7.08
C LEU A 110 -1.50 8.79 -8.16
N VAL A 111 -0.64 7.94 -8.70
CA VAL A 111 -0.95 6.99 -9.77
C VAL A 111 -0.69 5.58 -9.28
N LEU A 112 -1.50 4.63 -9.71
CA LEU A 112 -1.26 3.20 -9.46
C LEU A 112 -1.75 2.36 -10.64
N ALA A 113 -1.21 1.16 -10.76
CA ALA A 113 -1.69 0.14 -11.69
C ALA A 113 -2.39 -0.94 -10.85
N SER A 114 -3.68 -1.13 -11.11
CA SER A 114 -4.50 -2.06 -10.34
C SER A 114 -4.41 -3.49 -10.88
N MET A 115 -4.45 -4.47 -9.98
CA MET A 115 -4.77 -5.85 -10.38
C MET A 115 -6.20 -5.86 -10.90
N PRO A 116 -6.52 -6.71 -11.93
CA PRO A 116 -7.86 -6.73 -12.50
C PRO A 116 -8.98 -6.92 -11.48
N GLU A 117 -8.76 -7.76 -10.48
CA GLU A 117 -9.75 -8.06 -9.44
C GLU A 117 -9.94 -6.90 -8.45
N SER A 118 -9.06 -5.91 -8.44
CA SER A 118 -9.13 -4.77 -7.52
C SER A 118 -9.71 -3.51 -8.16
N VAL A 119 -9.97 -3.51 -9.46
CA VAL A 119 -10.51 -2.34 -10.18
C VAL A 119 -11.77 -1.80 -9.50
N GLY A 120 -12.69 -2.69 -9.12
CA GLY A 120 -13.94 -2.28 -8.46
C GLY A 120 -13.72 -1.53 -7.15
N PHE A 121 -12.68 -1.90 -6.39
CA PHE A 121 -12.33 -1.18 -5.16
C PHE A 121 -11.96 0.27 -5.45
N TYR A 122 -11.08 0.50 -6.42
CA TYR A 122 -10.64 1.86 -6.74
C TYR A 122 -11.78 2.70 -7.31
N GLU A 123 -12.66 2.10 -8.09
CA GLU A 123 -13.83 2.80 -8.59
C GLU A 123 -14.77 3.21 -7.44
N ARG A 124 -14.99 2.33 -6.45
CA ARG A 124 -15.84 2.62 -5.30
C ARG A 124 -15.33 3.76 -4.43
N ILE A 125 -14.03 3.91 -4.29
CA ILE A 125 -13.47 5.01 -3.50
C ILE A 125 -13.36 6.32 -4.30
N GLY A 126 -13.80 6.30 -5.57
CA GLY A 126 -13.82 7.50 -6.40
C GLY A 126 -12.51 7.87 -7.07
N MET A 127 -11.58 6.93 -7.18
CA MET A 127 -10.31 7.18 -7.86
C MET A 127 -10.51 7.11 -9.38
N PRO A 128 -10.29 8.23 -10.11
CA PRO A 128 -10.54 8.25 -11.56
C PRO A 128 -9.61 7.32 -12.32
N ARG A 129 -10.17 6.62 -13.29
CA ARG A 129 -9.43 5.73 -14.16
C ARG A 129 -8.74 6.51 -15.27
N GLN A 130 -7.51 6.13 -15.61
CA GLN A 130 -6.72 6.80 -16.63
C GLN A 130 -6.46 5.87 -17.80
N ALA A 131 -7.09 6.16 -18.94
CA ALA A 131 -7.02 5.29 -20.13
C ALA A 131 -5.69 5.40 -20.89
N ASP A 132 -4.99 6.52 -20.74
CA ASP A 132 -3.79 6.85 -21.51
C ASP A 132 -2.50 6.46 -20.81
N THR A 133 -2.52 5.42 -20.00
CA THR A 133 -1.37 4.96 -19.23
C THR A 133 -0.61 3.90 -20.03
N PHE A 134 0.73 4.04 -20.10
CA PHE A 134 1.61 3.11 -20.79
C PHE A 134 2.60 2.50 -19.81
N TRP A 135 2.96 1.24 -20.01
CA TRP A 135 3.74 0.49 -19.05
C TRP A 135 4.68 -0.49 -19.70
N PHE A 136 5.99 -0.22 -19.62
CA PHE A 136 6.99 -1.25 -19.89
C PHE A 136 7.14 -2.10 -18.63
N LYS A 137 6.63 -3.31 -18.69
CA LYS A 137 6.76 -4.23 -17.57
C LYS A 137 8.19 -4.79 -17.55
N ARG A 138 8.76 -5.00 -16.35
CA ARG A 138 10.08 -5.63 -16.24
C ARG A 138 10.04 -7.03 -16.88
N SER A 139 11.18 -7.50 -17.35
CA SER A 139 11.31 -8.82 -17.99
C SER A 139 11.85 -9.89 -17.02
N GLU A 140 12.38 -9.48 -15.86
CA GLU A 140 12.94 -10.38 -14.86
C GLU A 140 12.45 -10.04 -13.46
#